data_3e6984b676ae4e60e7766dff1239bb90
#
_entry.id   3e6984b676ae4e60e7766dff1239bb90
#
_cell.length_a   1.000
_cell.length_b   1.000
_cell.length_c   1.000
_cell.angle_alpha   90.00
_cell.angle_beta   90.00
_cell.angle_gamma   90.00
#
_symmetry.space_group_name_H-M   'P 1'
#
loop_
_entity.id
_entity.type
_entity.pdbx_description
1 polymer ?
#
loop_
_entity_poly.entity_id
_entity_poly.type
_entity_poly.pdbx_seq_one_letter_code
_entity_poly.pdbx_strand_id
1 'polypeptide(L)'
;MHNIEKLGLQVFAALDNMTGQAQIQVRAREIDFVTSFGKNMQALLDILGIVRMIKKENNSVLKTKTVSGTLQSGEVAEGDEIPLSQYTVEEKVFDTIKIEKYRKGVSLEAIAERGYEAAVQMTDDEFKSDLQNKVTDRFYTQLKKGSLVGHESTWQMAVAMAIGKVKNKFETMKRTATGTAVWVNTLDVYKYIGAADITLQTAFGMSYIQNFLGADIVFVSSQIPENTVIATPLNNIIAYYVDPGDSEFVKAGLSYTTDAATGFIGFHAQGTYERAISDMFAIMGLRLFCEYLDAIAYIAVGSSDTQTLGTLTLTSAEGSESGKTAIAVEPQLASLNNTYKYKTAASAATTVTYGMDVKNWTKWDGISEIAVTDGHHVTVVECDQNYKAVCSGDVVADVKA
;
A
#
# COMPACT_ATOMS: atom_id res chain seq x y z
N MET A 1 -39.56 -61.70 47.86
CA MET A 1 -39.84 -60.53 47.07
C MET A 1 -38.76 -59.45 47.39
N HIS A 2 -37.79 -59.32 46.54
CA HIS A 2 -36.71 -58.32 46.73
C HIS A 2 -37.11 -57.04 46.02
N ASN A 3 -37.28 -56.00 46.82
CA ASN A 3 -37.45 -54.64 46.30
C ASN A 3 -36.11 -54.17 45.68
N ILE A 4 -36.10 -54.01 44.39
CA ILE A 4 -35.01 -53.31 43.69
C ILE A 4 -35.33 -51.81 43.80
N GLU A 5 -34.61 -51.12 44.72
CA GLU A 5 -34.60 -49.68 44.75
C GLU A 5 -34.00 -49.13 43.40
N LYS A 6 -34.80 -48.39 42.67
CA LYS A 6 -34.34 -47.67 41.50
C LYS A 6 -33.41 -46.56 41.98
N LEU A 7 -32.11 -46.76 41.79
CA LEU A 7 -31.15 -45.67 41.85
C LEU A 7 -31.55 -44.58 40.86
N GLY A 8 -32.12 -43.50 41.38
CA GLY A 8 -32.31 -42.29 40.62
C GLY A 8 -30.97 -41.73 40.25
N LEU A 9 -30.53 -41.92 39.02
CA LEU A 9 -29.45 -41.14 38.44
C LEU A 9 -29.91 -39.67 38.45
N GLN A 10 -29.42 -38.92 39.42
CA GLN A 10 -29.54 -37.46 39.43
C GLN A 10 -28.71 -36.96 38.24
N VAL A 11 -29.39 -36.66 37.16
CA VAL A 11 -28.82 -35.86 36.08
C VAL A 11 -28.62 -34.45 36.65
N PHE A 12 -27.42 -34.14 37.09
CA PHE A 12 -27.08 -32.79 37.49
C PHE A 12 -27.19 -31.92 36.22
N ALA A 13 -28.27 -31.18 36.11
CA ALA A 13 -28.32 -30.07 35.17
C ALA A 13 -27.17 -29.12 35.56
N ALA A 14 -26.31 -28.81 34.61
CA ALA A 14 -25.25 -27.81 34.82
C ALA A 14 -25.91 -26.53 35.34
N LEU A 15 -25.40 -26.00 36.44
CA LEU A 15 -25.85 -24.72 36.99
C LEU A 15 -25.72 -23.65 35.92
N ASP A 16 -26.71 -22.77 35.80
CA ASP A 16 -26.62 -21.57 34.97
C ASP A 16 -25.35 -20.82 35.32
N ASN A 17 -24.54 -20.50 34.29
CA ASN A 17 -23.20 -19.87 34.37
C ASN A 17 -22.02 -20.80 34.78
N MET A 18 -22.18 -22.13 34.76
CA MET A 18 -21.03 -23.01 34.89
C MET A 18 -20.26 -23.12 33.57
N THR A 19 -18.96 -22.84 33.59
CA THR A 19 -18.08 -22.98 32.42
C THR A 19 -17.95 -24.48 32.09
N GLY A 20 -18.64 -24.95 31.05
CA GLY A 20 -18.58 -26.32 30.59
C GLY A 20 -17.40 -26.58 29.63
N GLN A 21 -17.18 -27.86 29.33
CA GLN A 21 -16.10 -28.30 28.44
C GLN A 21 -16.17 -27.61 27.05
N ALA A 22 -17.37 -27.35 26.53
CA ALA A 22 -17.57 -26.68 25.25
C ALA A 22 -17.07 -25.21 25.26
N GLN A 23 -17.33 -24.45 26.34
CA GLN A 23 -16.86 -23.09 26.50
C GLN A 23 -15.34 -23.04 26.67
N ILE A 24 -14.73 -24.01 27.34
CA ILE A 24 -13.28 -24.12 27.48
C ILE A 24 -12.62 -24.38 26.09
N GLN A 25 -13.18 -25.27 25.28
CA GLN A 25 -12.68 -25.59 23.95
C GLN A 25 -12.79 -24.37 22.99
N VAL A 26 -13.93 -23.68 23.01
CA VAL A 26 -14.13 -22.45 22.19
C VAL A 26 -13.11 -21.40 22.58
N ARG A 27 -12.90 -21.16 23.87
CA ARG A 27 -11.94 -20.18 24.35
C ARG A 27 -10.48 -20.56 24.05
N ALA A 28 -10.13 -21.84 24.14
CA ALA A 28 -8.81 -22.32 23.75
C ALA A 28 -8.54 -22.05 22.26
N ARG A 29 -9.52 -22.35 21.39
CA ARG A 29 -9.45 -22.06 19.95
C ARG A 29 -9.28 -20.56 19.65
N GLU A 30 -10.01 -19.70 20.36
CA GLU A 30 -9.86 -18.26 20.23
C GLU A 30 -8.43 -17.80 20.59
N ILE A 31 -7.90 -18.29 21.71
CA ILE A 31 -6.55 -18.00 22.17
C ILE A 31 -5.51 -18.49 21.14
N ASP A 32 -5.65 -19.71 20.66
CA ASP A 32 -4.73 -20.29 19.67
C ASP A 32 -4.73 -19.49 18.37
N PHE A 33 -5.89 -19.06 17.89
CA PHE A 33 -6.02 -18.24 16.70
C PHE A 33 -5.29 -16.90 16.84
N VAL A 34 -5.59 -16.11 17.88
CA VAL A 34 -4.99 -14.79 18.09
C VAL A 34 -3.50 -14.87 18.40
N THR A 35 -3.07 -15.87 19.15
CA THR A 35 -1.65 -16.08 19.48
C THR A 35 -0.86 -16.49 18.24
N SER A 36 -1.41 -17.37 17.40
CA SER A 36 -0.77 -17.76 16.13
C SER A 36 -0.67 -16.58 15.17
N PHE A 37 -1.72 -15.77 15.03
CA PHE A 37 -1.68 -14.55 14.23
C PHE A 37 -0.65 -13.55 14.77
N GLY A 38 -0.65 -13.32 16.08
CA GLY A 38 0.28 -12.42 16.75
C GLY A 38 1.73 -12.84 16.57
N LYS A 39 2.05 -14.11 16.73
CA LYS A 39 3.40 -14.66 16.50
C LYS A 39 3.85 -14.49 15.07
N ASN A 40 2.99 -14.74 14.08
CA ASN A 40 3.31 -14.56 12.68
C ASN A 40 3.58 -13.09 12.37
N MET A 41 2.77 -12.18 12.90
CA MET A 41 2.98 -10.75 12.72
C MET A 41 4.25 -10.27 13.40
N GLN A 42 4.54 -10.74 14.62
CA GLN A 42 5.78 -10.40 15.32
C GLN A 42 7.01 -10.85 14.53
N ALA A 43 6.98 -12.06 13.96
CA ALA A 43 8.07 -12.55 13.11
C ALA A 43 8.30 -11.63 11.90
N LEU A 44 7.24 -11.10 11.28
CA LEU A 44 7.38 -10.13 10.20
C LEU A 44 7.96 -8.80 10.69
N LEU A 45 7.52 -8.30 11.84
CA LEU A 45 8.04 -7.07 12.42
C LEU A 45 9.53 -7.18 12.76
N ASP A 46 9.95 -8.33 13.29
CA ASP A 46 11.35 -8.62 13.62
C ASP A 46 12.22 -8.66 12.35
N ILE A 47 11.72 -9.31 11.28
CA ILE A 47 12.41 -9.38 9.97
C ILE A 47 12.55 -8.00 9.36
N LEU A 48 11.50 -7.18 9.41
CA LEU A 48 11.51 -5.81 8.90
C LEU A 48 12.24 -4.84 9.84
N GLY A 49 12.71 -5.30 11.00
CA GLY A 49 13.33 -4.44 12.00
C GLY A 49 12.41 -3.32 12.49
N ILE A 50 11.09 -3.53 12.43
CA ILE A 50 10.10 -2.53 12.82
C ILE A 50 10.02 -2.47 14.35
N VAL A 51 10.65 -1.45 14.92
CA VAL A 51 10.56 -1.16 16.37
C VAL A 51 9.35 -0.26 16.67
N ARG A 52 8.83 0.45 15.67
CA ARG A 52 7.74 1.43 15.84
C ARG A 52 6.38 0.80 15.56
N MET A 53 5.76 0.31 16.61
CA MET A 53 4.34 -0.06 16.63
C MET A 53 3.55 1.05 17.34
N ILE A 54 2.56 1.60 16.65
CA ILE A 54 1.81 2.74 17.18
C ILE A 54 0.34 2.39 17.26
N LYS A 55 -0.18 2.33 18.50
CA LYS A 55 -1.62 2.22 18.74
C LYS A 55 -2.31 3.50 18.28
N LYS A 56 -3.41 3.34 17.56
CA LYS A 56 -4.27 4.42 17.07
C LYS A 56 -5.72 4.16 17.45
N GLU A 57 -6.48 5.22 17.56
CA GLU A 57 -7.92 5.13 17.69
C GLU A 57 -8.56 4.80 16.34
N ASN A 58 -9.72 4.16 16.36
CA ASN A 58 -10.50 3.91 15.15
C ASN A 58 -10.84 5.23 14.44
N ASN A 59 -10.78 5.24 13.12
CA ASN A 59 -10.91 6.43 12.26
C ASN A 59 -9.77 7.46 12.36
N SER A 60 -8.66 7.13 13.02
CA SER A 60 -7.49 8.01 12.99
C SER A 60 -6.92 8.13 11.59
N VAL A 61 -6.56 9.36 11.22
CA VAL A 61 -6.00 9.68 9.91
C VAL A 61 -4.50 9.37 9.91
N LEU A 62 -4.05 8.59 8.92
CA LEU A 62 -2.64 8.36 8.64
C LEU A 62 -2.13 9.46 7.73
N LYS A 63 -1.11 10.18 8.17
CA LYS A 63 -0.53 11.31 7.46
C LYS A 63 0.92 11.02 7.11
N THR A 64 1.31 11.39 5.90
CA THR A 64 2.72 11.52 5.51
C THR A 64 3.16 12.96 5.73
N LYS A 65 4.41 13.14 6.13
CA LYS A 65 4.98 14.46 6.38
C LYS A 65 6.15 14.71 5.44
N THR A 66 6.18 15.89 4.86
CA THR A 66 7.33 16.39 4.11
C THR A 66 7.81 17.66 4.80
N VAL A 67 9.09 17.71 5.13
CA VAL A 67 9.69 18.89 5.75
C VAL A 67 10.61 19.53 4.74
N SER A 68 10.36 20.80 4.40
CA SER A 68 11.20 21.62 3.53
C SER A 68 11.64 22.88 4.29
N GLY A 69 12.85 23.34 4.02
CA GLY A 69 13.36 24.55 4.63
C GLY A 69 14.83 24.77 4.30
N THR A 70 15.29 26.00 4.49
CA THR A 70 16.69 26.38 4.25
C THR A 70 17.25 26.97 5.52
N LEU A 71 18.37 26.41 5.98
CA LEU A 71 19.16 27.01 7.04
C LEU A 71 19.84 28.26 6.47
N GLN A 72 19.60 29.41 7.07
CA GLN A 72 20.29 30.65 6.70
C GLN A 72 21.74 30.63 7.24
N SER A 73 22.58 31.49 6.66
CA SER A 73 23.98 31.60 7.10
C SER A 73 24.06 31.97 8.58
N GLY A 74 24.87 31.22 9.33
CA GLY A 74 25.21 31.57 10.71
C GLY A 74 26.42 32.50 10.82
N GLU A 75 27.06 32.83 9.68
CA GLU A 75 28.16 33.78 9.64
C GLU A 75 27.58 35.20 9.53
N VAL A 76 27.44 35.88 10.64
CA VAL A 76 27.00 37.26 10.74
C VAL A 76 28.10 38.09 11.40
N ALA A 77 28.24 39.35 10.99
CA ALA A 77 29.19 40.26 11.60
C ALA A 77 28.76 40.63 13.04
N GLU A 78 29.74 41.12 13.83
CA GLU A 78 29.47 41.53 15.21
C GLU A 78 28.48 42.70 15.23
N GLY A 79 27.34 42.50 15.86
CA GLY A 79 26.25 43.49 15.95
C GLY A 79 25.16 43.37 14.88
N ASP A 80 25.29 42.47 13.91
CA ASP A 80 24.28 42.23 12.89
C ASP A 80 23.19 41.27 13.38
N GLU A 81 22.00 41.42 12.80
CA GLU A 81 20.87 40.55 13.14
C GLU A 81 21.08 39.16 12.50
N ILE A 82 20.91 38.09 13.30
CA ILE A 82 21.01 36.71 12.85
C ILE A 82 19.79 36.39 11.97
N PRO A 83 19.97 36.00 10.68
CA PRO A 83 18.85 35.72 9.77
C PRO A 83 18.02 34.52 10.21
N LEU A 84 16.70 34.65 10.11
CA LEU A 84 15.75 33.62 10.56
C LEU A 84 15.68 32.46 9.55
N SER A 85 15.94 31.25 10.02
CA SER A 85 15.74 30.03 9.23
C SER A 85 14.29 29.57 9.33
N GLN A 86 13.61 29.38 8.19
CA GLN A 86 12.22 28.95 8.16
C GLN A 86 12.14 27.50 7.65
N TYR A 87 11.35 26.70 8.37
CA TYR A 87 11.04 25.33 8.00
C TYR A 87 9.52 25.16 7.88
N THR A 88 9.07 24.59 6.78
CA THR A 88 7.66 24.30 6.51
C THR A 88 7.44 22.80 6.60
N VAL A 89 6.42 22.39 7.33
CA VAL A 89 5.98 21.00 7.42
C VAL A 89 4.68 20.87 6.64
N GLU A 90 4.72 20.13 5.53
CA GLU A 90 3.52 19.77 4.78
C GLU A 90 3.06 18.40 5.22
N GLU A 91 1.78 18.32 5.61
CA GLU A 91 1.12 17.05 5.94
C GLU A 91 0.16 16.67 4.82
N LYS A 92 0.31 15.47 4.26
CA LYS A 92 -0.66 14.89 3.33
C LYS A 92 -1.39 13.76 4.01
N VAL A 93 -2.70 13.80 3.99
CA VAL A 93 -3.56 12.69 4.42
C VAL A 93 -3.40 11.56 3.41
N PHE A 94 -3.06 10.38 3.91
CA PHE A 94 -2.85 9.23 3.05
C PHE A 94 -3.99 8.22 3.12
N ASP A 95 -4.37 7.82 4.33
CA ASP A 95 -5.40 6.81 4.60
C ASP A 95 -6.00 7.05 5.99
N THR A 96 -7.05 6.33 6.28
CA THR A 96 -7.68 6.29 7.60
C THR A 96 -7.63 4.88 8.14
N ILE A 97 -7.06 4.69 9.32
CA ILE A 97 -7.08 3.38 9.97
C ILE A 97 -8.47 3.11 10.53
N LYS A 98 -9.08 2.01 10.12
CA LYS A 98 -10.40 1.57 10.56
C LYS A 98 -10.35 0.13 11.04
N ILE A 99 -11.15 -0.17 12.04
CA ILE A 99 -11.42 -1.55 12.42
C ILE A 99 -12.25 -2.19 11.32
N GLU A 100 -11.76 -3.31 10.82
CA GLU A 100 -12.46 -4.18 9.89
C GLU A 100 -13.02 -5.38 10.62
N LYS A 101 -14.19 -5.78 10.19
CA LYS A 101 -14.99 -6.85 10.83
C LYS A 101 -15.17 -7.96 9.80
N TYR A 102 -14.82 -9.15 10.19
CA TYR A 102 -14.94 -10.33 9.35
C TYR A 102 -15.76 -11.38 10.08
N ARG A 103 -16.54 -12.14 9.35
CA ARG A 103 -17.36 -13.23 9.89
C ARG A 103 -17.25 -14.45 9.00
N LYS A 104 -17.13 -15.61 9.62
CA LYS A 104 -17.16 -16.91 8.99
C LYS A 104 -18.17 -17.77 9.73
N GLY A 105 -18.99 -18.53 9.03
CA GLY A 105 -19.95 -19.47 9.61
C GLY A 105 -19.74 -20.88 9.04
N VAL A 106 -19.85 -21.90 9.87
CA VAL A 106 -19.82 -23.32 9.47
C VAL A 106 -21.11 -23.96 9.92
N SER A 107 -21.86 -24.59 9.00
CA SER A 107 -23.14 -25.24 9.33
C SER A 107 -22.97 -26.55 10.10
N LEU A 108 -23.99 -26.91 10.84
CA LEU A 108 -24.05 -28.19 11.57
C LEU A 108 -23.91 -29.39 10.62
N GLU A 109 -24.53 -29.29 9.43
CA GLU A 109 -24.49 -30.33 8.41
C GLU A 109 -23.07 -30.56 7.90
N ALA A 110 -22.33 -29.49 7.64
CA ALA A 110 -20.93 -29.56 7.21
C ALA A 110 -20.03 -30.19 8.28
N ILE A 111 -20.29 -29.87 9.57
CA ILE A 111 -19.54 -30.46 10.67
C ILE A 111 -19.92 -31.97 10.83
N ALA A 112 -21.19 -32.32 10.68
CA ALA A 112 -21.66 -33.70 10.77
C ALA A 112 -21.14 -34.58 9.62
N GLU A 113 -21.06 -34.01 8.41
CA GLU A 113 -20.62 -34.73 7.20
C GLU A 113 -19.10 -34.89 7.12
N ARG A 114 -18.34 -33.82 7.45
CA ARG A 114 -16.89 -33.75 7.24
C ARG A 114 -16.04 -33.83 8.50
N GLY A 115 -16.69 -33.78 9.68
CA GLY A 115 -16.02 -33.72 10.97
C GLY A 115 -15.54 -32.30 11.34
N TYR A 116 -15.29 -32.11 12.63
CA TYR A 116 -14.90 -30.83 13.21
C TYR A 116 -13.57 -30.32 12.64
N GLU A 117 -12.56 -31.17 12.51
CA GLU A 117 -11.22 -30.80 12.05
C GLU A 117 -11.26 -30.24 10.62
N ALA A 118 -11.87 -30.95 9.66
CA ALA A 118 -11.95 -30.52 8.29
C ALA A 118 -12.89 -29.32 8.09
N ALA A 119 -14.04 -29.29 8.76
CA ALA A 119 -15.04 -28.24 8.57
C ALA A 119 -14.68 -26.94 9.30
N VAL A 120 -14.00 -27.02 10.42
CA VAL A 120 -13.74 -25.88 11.32
C VAL A 120 -12.28 -25.51 11.35
N GLN A 121 -11.36 -26.41 11.76
CA GLN A 121 -9.95 -26.05 11.94
C GLN A 121 -9.25 -25.69 10.63
N MET A 122 -9.35 -26.51 9.59
CA MET A 122 -8.74 -26.20 8.30
C MET A 122 -9.26 -24.88 7.72
N THR A 123 -10.56 -24.63 7.88
CA THR A 123 -11.14 -23.37 7.42
C THR A 123 -10.80 -22.17 8.31
N ASP A 124 -10.42 -22.38 9.59
CA ASP A 124 -9.86 -21.32 10.44
C ASP A 124 -8.45 -20.92 9.99
N ASP A 125 -7.63 -21.90 9.62
CA ASP A 125 -6.29 -21.62 9.12
C ASP A 125 -6.33 -20.83 7.80
N GLU A 126 -7.25 -21.19 6.90
CA GLU A 126 -7.48 -20.41 5.67
C GLU A 126 -7.98 -19.01 5.99
N PHE A 127 -8.96 -18.87 6.89
CA PHE A 127 -9.46 -17.57 7.32
C PHE A 127 -8.36 -16.69 7.93
N LYS A 128 -7.46 -17.28 8.70
CA LYS A 128 -6.28 -16.60 9.25
C LYS A 128 -5.34 -16.13 8.13
N SER A 129 -5.07 -16.99 7.14
CA SER A 129 -4.25 -16.65 5.97
C SER A 129 -4.86 -15.53 5.16
N ASP A 130 -6.16 -15.53 4.94
CA ASP A 130 -6.86 -14.45 4.24
C ASP A 130 -6.74 -13.10 4.97
N LEU A 131 -6.84 -13.12 6.31
CA LEU A 131 -6.65 -11.91 7.11
C LEU A 131 -5.21 -11.37 7.00
N GLN A 132 -4.22 -12.26 7.01
CA GLN A 132 -2.81 -11.89 6.80
C GLN A 132 -2.60 -11.30 5.40
N ASN A 133 -3.15 -11.94 4.38
CA ASN A 133 -3.08 -11.47 2.99
C ASN A 133 -3.69 -10.07 2.83
N LYS A 134 -4.78 -9.76 3.53
CA LYS A 134 -5.38 -8.42 3.53
C LYS A 134 -4.42 -7.32 4.01
N VAL A 135 -3.61 -7.60 5.02
CA VAL A 135 -2.62 -6.64 5.52
C VAL A 135 -1.50 -6.44 4.50
N THR A 136 -0.97 -7.54 3.95
CA THR A 136 0.12 -7.50 2.98
C THR A 136 -0.30 -6.86 1.65
N ASP A 137 -1.50 -7.15 1.13
CA ASP A 137 -2.04 -6.56 -0.11
C ASP A 137 -2.13 -5.04 -0.04
N ARG A 138 -2.57 -4.52 1.10
CA ARG A 138 -2.63 -3.08 1.33
C ARG A 138 -1.25 -2.45 1.40
N PHE A 139 -0.33 -3.13 2.05
CA PHE A 139 1.05 -2.69 2.10
C PHE A 139 1.68 -2.65 0.70
N TYR A 140 1.50 -3.69 -0.11
CA TYR A 140 1.93 -3.69 -1.51
C TYR A 140 1.28 -2.57 -2.34
N THR A 141 0.00 -2.29 -2.10
CA THR A 141 -0.69 -1.18 -2.77
C THR A 141 -0.06 0.17 -2.41
N GLN A 142 0.39 0.34 -1.18
CA GLN A 142 1.12 1.55 -0.78
C GLN A 142 2.52 1.62 -1.40
N LEU A 143 3.27 0.53 -1.37
CA LEU A 143 4.62 0.47 -1.95
C LEU A 143 4.64 0.86 -3.44
N LYS A 144 3.61 0.47 -4.20
CA LYS A 144 3.46 0.83 -5.62
C LYS A 144 3.27 2.34 -5.86
N LYS A 145 2.98 3.13 -4.83
CA LYS A 145 2.85 4.60 -4.91
C LYS A 145 4.18 5.33 -4.70
N GLY A 146 5.29 4.61 -4.64
CA GLY A 146 6.62 5.19 -4.53
C GLY A 146 6.92 6.19 -5.65
N SER A 147 7.55 7.32 -5.31
CA SER A 147 7.80 8.42 -6.24
C SER A 147 9.25 8.54 -6.71
N LEU A 148 10.18 7.75 -6.16
CA LEU A 148 11.56 7.69 -6.66
C LEU A 148 11.65 6.74 -7.86
N VAL A 149 11.05 7.15 -8.98
CA VAL A 149 11.01 6.33 -10.19
C VAL A 149 12.35 6.28 -10.90
N GLY A 150 12.60 5.20 -11.62
CA GLY A 150 13.79 5.00 -12.45
C GLY A 150 13.61 3.82 -13.39
N HIS A 151 14.61 3.64 -14.25
CA HIS A 151 14.64 2.58 -15.22
C HIS A 151 16.06 2.06 -15.37
N GLU A 152 16.23 0.75 -15.41
CA GLU A 152 17.53 0.11 -15.56
C GLU A 152 17.46 -1.08 -16.54
N SER A 153 18.53 -1.30 -17.25
CA SER A 153 18.59 -2.32 -18.30
C SER A 153 18.59 -3.77 -17.78
N THR A 154 19.07 -3.97 -16.56
CA THR A 154 19.16 -5.29 -15.93
C THR A 154 18.54 -5.29 -14.55
N TRP A 155 18.07 -6.44 -14.12
CA TRP A 155 17.45 -6.60 -12.81
C TRP A 155 18.43 -6.28 -11.66
N GLN A 156 19.71 -6.67 -11.78
CA GLN A 156 20.77 -6.37 -10.80
C GLN A 156 20.98 -4.86 -10.64
N MET A 157 21.08 -4.15 -11.79
CA MET A 157 21.22 -2.70 -11.79
C MET A 157 20.00 -2.00 -11.18
N ALA A 158 18.80 -2.52 -11.46
CA ALA A 158 17.57 -2.00 -10.90
C ALA A 158 17.54 -2.15 -9.36
N VAL A 159 17.97 -3.29 -8.82
CA VAL A 159 18.09 -3.49 -7.37
C VAL A 159 19.10 -2.50 -6.78
N ALA A 160 20.30 -2.41 -7.37
CA ALA A 160 21.35 -1.50 -6.92
C ALA A 160 20.90 -0.02 -6.98
N MET A 161 20.23 0.37 -8.08
CA MET A 161 19.71 1.74 -8.26
C MET A 161 18.57 2.04 -7.28
N ALA A 162 17.68 1.08 -7.02
CA ALA A 162 16.62 1.23 -6.03
C ALA A 162 17.19 1.51 -4.64
N ILE A 163 18.19 0.75 -4.22
CA ILE A 163 18.90 0.94 -2.94
C ILE A 163 19.61 2.29 -2.93
N GLY A 164 20.32 2.62 -4.00
CA GLY A 164 21.07 3.87 -4.13
C GLY A 164 20.17 5.11 -4.05
N LYS A 165 19.03 5.12 -4.77
CA LYS A 165 18.06 6.22 -4.73
C LYS A 165 17.45 6.41 -3.34
N VAL A 166 17.12 5.33 -2.66
CA VAL A 166 16.59 5.36 -1.29
C VAL A 166 17.61 5.98 -0.33
N LYS A 167 18.86 5.50 -0.36
CA LYS A 167 19.94 6.04 0.49
C LYS A 167 20.20 7.52 0.19
N ASN A 168 20.33 7.89 -1.08
CA ASN A 168 20.53 9.27 -1.50
C ASN A 168 19.38 10.19 -1.04
N LYS A 169 18.12 9.73 -1.15
CA LYS A 169 16.97 10.50 -0.66
C LYS A 169 17.04 10.75 0.84
N PHE A 170 17.37 9.72 1.64
CA PHE A 170 17.51 9.88 3.09
C PHE A 170 18.68 10.80 3.47
N GLU A 171 19.81 10.71 2.76
CA GLU A 171 20.94 11.64 2.92
C GLU A 171 20.51 13.07 2.62
N THR A 172 19.77 13.29 1.53
CA THR A 172 19.22 14.61 1.16
C THR A 172 18.30 15.15 2.25
N MET A 173 17.51 14.28 2.89
CA MET A 173 16.68 14.66 4.04
C MET A 173 17.48 14.81 5.34
N LYS A 174 18.81 14.64 5.30
CA LYS A 174 19.70 14.62 6.48
C LYS A 174 19.27 13.58 7.53
N ARG A 175 18.83 12.42 7.05
CA ARG A 175 18.40 11.27 7.86
C ARG A 175 19.22 10.04 7.49
N THR A 176 19.35 9.11 8.40
CA THR A 176 20.02 7.84 8.14
C THR A 176 19.00 6.83 7.64
N ALA A 177 19.25 6.20 6.49
CA ALA A 177 18.54 5.02 6.06
C ALA A 177 19.11 3.81 6.84
N THR A 178 18.28 3.19 7.66
CA THR A 178 18.70 2.00 8.42
C THR A 178 18.15 0.76 7.73
N GLY A 179 19.04 -0.05 7.19
CA GLY A 179 18.69 -1.22 6.41
C GLY A 179 17.95 -0.86 5.10
N THR A 180 17.77 -1.83 4.24
CA THR A 180 16.98 -1.66 3.01
C THR A 180 16.19 -2.92 2.74
N ALA A 181 14.87 -2.79 2.63
CA ALA A 181 13.98 -3.82 2.15
C ALA A 181 13.69 -3.59 0.66
N VAL A 182 13.75 -4.65 -0.12
CA VAL A 182 13.48 -4.67 -1.56
C VAL A 182 12.34 -5.65 -1.83
N TRP A 183 11.41 -5.27 -2.71
CA TRP A 183 10.32 -6.14 -3.17
C TRP A 183 10.44 -6.37 -4.66
N VAL A 184 10.33 -7.63 -5.06
CA VAL A 184 10.54 -8.09 -6.44
C VAL A 184 9.51 -9.14 -6.83
N ASN A 185 9.28 -9.28 -8.14
CA ASN A 185 8.42 -10.34 -8.65
C ASN A 185 9.08 -11.71 -8.53
N THR A 186 8.29 -12.73 -8.25
CA THR A 186 8.74 -14.12 -8.15
C THR A 186 9.43 -14.58 -9.45
N LEU A 187 8.84 -14.29 -10.61
CA LEU A 187 9.39 -14.72 -11.88
C LEU A 187 10.73 -14.04 -12.19
N ASP A 188 10.90 -12.78 -11.81
CA ASP A 188 12.15 -12.04 -12.03
C ASP A 188 13.30 -12.63 -11.20
N VAL A 189 13.03 -13.01 -9.94
CA VAL A 189 14.02 -13.70 -9.10
C VAL A 189 14.43 -15.01 -9.73
N TYR A 190 13.49 -15.85 -10.16
CA TYR A 190 13.81 -17.15 -10.75
C TYR A 190 14.47 -17.02 -12.14
N LYS A 191 14.11 -16.03 -12.94
CA LYS A 191 14.83 -15.72 -14.20
C LYS A 191 16.29 -15.34 -13.93
N TYR A 192 16.55 -14.56 -12.87
CA TYR A 192 17.89 -14.13 -12.51
C TYR A 192 18.74 -15.27 -11.96
N ILE A 193 18.16 -16.09 -11.09
CA ILE A 193 18.87 -17.15 -10.40
C ILE A 193 19.07 -18.38 -11.31
N GLY A 194 18.21 -18.55 -12.30
CA GLY A 194 18.21 -19.70 -13.20
C GLY A 194 17.92 -21.00 -12.45
N ALA A 195 18.84 -21.97 -12.55
CA ALA A 195 18.71 -23.28 -11.92
C ALA A 195 19.35 -23.34 -10.51
N ALA A 196 19.68 -22.20 -9.90
CA ALA A 196 20.25 -22.17 -8.55
C ALA A 196 19.17 -22.49 -7.51
N ASP A 197 19.48 -23.40 -6.58
CA ASP A 197 18.60 -23.68 -5.43
C ASP A 197 18.64 -22.50 -4.46
N ILE A 198 17.50 -21.79 -4.39
CA ILE A 198 17.30 -20.74 -3.38
C ILE A 198 16.23 -21.16 -2.42
N THR A 199 16.58 -21.16 -1.16
CA THR A 199 15.64 -21.39 -0.07
C THR A 199 14.96 -20.08 0.30
N LEU A 200 13.68 -19.99 -0.01
CA LEU A 200 12.81 -18.90 0.45
C LEU A 200 12.35 -19.17 1.87
N GLN A 201 12.47 -18.17 2.72
CA GLN A 201 11.84 -18.15 4.03
C GLN A 201 10.46 -17.49 3.92
N THR A 202 9.55 -17.79 4.86
CA THR A 202 8.20 -17.22 4.84
C THR A 202 7.85 -16.64 6.20
N ALA A 203 7.29 -15.43 6.21
CA ALA A 203 6.73 -14.80 7.40
C ALA A 203 5.48 -14.02 7.03
N PHE A 204 4.40 -14.20 7.80
CA PHE A 204 3.11 -13.51 7.59
C PHE A 204 2.59 -13.58 6.14
N GLY A 205 2.76 -14.71 5.48
CA GLY A 205 2.36 -14.91 4.08
C GLY A 205 3.28 -14.29 3.04
N MET A 206 4.39 -13.65 3.44
CA MET A 206 5.39 -13.10 2.51
C MET A 206 6.62 -14.01 2.44
N SER A 207 7.09 -14.30 1.23
CA SER A 207 8.36 -15.00 0.99
C SER A 207 9.50 -14.00 0.92
N TYR A 208 10.65 -14.33 1.52
CA TYR A 208 11.80 -13.41 1.58
C TYR A 208 13.14 -14.13 1.59
N ILE A 209 14.21 -13.38 1.26
CA ILE A 209 15.62 -13.77 1.33
C ILE A 209 16.37 -12.67 2.08
N GLN A 210 17.23 -13.03 3.00
CA GLN A 210 18.08 -12.08 3.73
C GLN A 210 19.43 -11.88 3.04
N ASN A 211 20.01 -10.67 3.15
CA ASN A 211 21.34 -10.31 2.66
C ASN A 211 21.60 -10.70 1.20
N PHE A 212 20.68 -10.31 0.32
CA PHE A 212 20.73 -10.64 -1.09
C PHE A 212 20.91 -9.38 -1.96
N LEU A 213 21.86 -9.38 -2.87
CA LEU A 213 22.18 -8.27 -3.80
C LEU A 213 22.39 -6.90 -3.13
N GLY A 214 22.92 -6.88 -1.91
CA GLY A 214 23.17 -5.64 -1.17
C GLY A 214 21.95 -5.05 -0.46
N ALA A 215 20.80 -5.72 -0.53
CA ALA A 215 19.65 -5.46 0.32
C ALA A 215 19.75 -6.29 1.61
N ASP A 216 19.29 -5.73 2.74
CA ASP A 216 19.23 -6.47 4.00
C ASP A 216 18.17 -7.56 3.92
N ILE A 217 17.06 -7.27 3.24
CA ILE A 217 16.00 -8.22 2.98
C ILE A 217 15.37 -8.01 1.60
N VAL A 218 15.10 -9.08 0.88
CA VAL A 218 14.39 -9.10 -0.40
C VAL A 218 13.13 -9.92 -0.25
N PHE A 219 11.98 -9.28 -0.37
CA PHE A 219 10.67 -9.93 -0.42
C PHE A 219 10.34 -10.33 -1.86
N VAL A 220 9.87 -11.54 -2.01
CA VAL A 220 9.53 -12.15 -3.30
C VAL A 220 8.03 -12.39 -3.35
N SER A 221 7.33 -11.74 -4.29
CA SER A 221 5.87 -11.84 -4.38
C SER A 221 5.39 -11.65 -5.81
N SER A 222 4.44 -12.49 -6.23
CA SER A 222 3.73 -12.34 -7.51
C SER A 222 2.85 -11.08 -7.58
N GLN A 223 2.59 -10.43 -6.45
CA GLN A 223 1.83 -9.18 -6.40
C GLN A 223 2.63 -7.95 -6.85
N ILE A 224 3.96 -8.06 -6.89
CA ILE A 224 4.81 -7.04 -7.50
C ILE A 224 4.79 -7.26 -9.02
N PRO A 225 4.60 -6.22 -9.84
CA PRO A 225 4.64 -6.35 -11.29
C PRO A 225 5.97 -6.94 -11.77
N GLU A 226 5.93 -7.79 -12.81
CA GLU A 226 7.16 -8.27 -13.44
C GLU A 226 8.01 -7.11 -13.92
N ASN A 227 9.32 -7.31 -13.96
CA ASN A 227 10.31 -6.31 -14.36
C ASN A 227 10.22 -5.02 -13.51
N THR A 228 9.91 -5.17 -12.23
CA THR A 228 9.80 -4.04 -11.30
C THR A 228 10.52 -4.36 -10.00
N VAL A 229 11.30 -3.39 -9.51
CA VAL A 229 11.96 -3.44 -8.22
C VAL A 229 11.47 -2.27 -7.37
N ILE A 230 10.96 -2.56 -6.18
CA ILE A 230 10.53 -1.55 -5.21
C ILE A 230 11.45 -1.64 -4.00
N ALA A 231 11.92 -0.50 -3.50
CA ALA A 231 12.78 -0.46 -2.31
C ALA A 231 12.39 0.67 -1.36
N THR A 232 12.54 0.42 -0.06
CA THR A 232 12.44 1.45 0.98
C THR A 232 13.34 1.08 2.15
N PRO A 233 13.84 2.06 2.95
CA PRO A 233 14.58 1.74 4.16
C PRO A 233 13.67 1.11 5.20
N LEU A 234 14.22 0.22 6.02
CA LEU A 234 13.44 -0.44 7.08
C LEU A 234 12.85 0.56 8.07
N ASN A 235 13.60 1.59 8.45
CA ASN A 235 13.13 2.63 9.38
C ASN A 235 12.06 3.57 8.81
N ASN A 236 11.71 3.44 7.52
CA ASN A 236 10.58 4.12 6.90
C ASN A 236 9.25 3.38 7.14
N ILE A 237 9.30 2.13 7.57
CA ILE A 237 8.12 1.30 7.75
C ILE A 237 7.63 1.38 9.20
N ILE A 238 6.34 1.61 9.39
CA ILE A 238 5.67 1.73 10.68
C ILE A 238 4.48 0.78 10.69
N ALA A 239 4.25 0.10 11.80
CA ALA A 239 3.04 -0.66 12.04
C ALA A 239 2.05 0.17 12.88
N TYR A 240 0.89 0.47 12.35
CA TYR A 240 -0.23 1.06 13.08
C TYR A 240 -1.26 -0.01 13.37
N TYR A 241 -1.83 0.03 14.58
CA TYR A 241 -2.91 -0.88 14.93
C TYR A 241 -3.97 -0.20 15.79
N VAL A 242 -5.19 -0.72 15.73
CA VAL A 242 -6.28 -0.36 16.64
C VAL A 242 -6.51 -1.53 17.56
N ASP A 243 -6.55 -1.28 18.86
CA ASP A 243 -6.72 -2.31 19.89
C ASP A 243 -8.15 -2.88 19.83
N PRO A 244 -8.32 -4.15 19.50
CA PRO A 244 -9.63 -4.79 19.48
C PRO A 244 -10.15 -5.15 20.88
N GLY A 245 -9.31 -5.06 21.92
CA GLY A 245 -9.65 -5.29 23.32
C GLY A 245 -10.11 -4.03 24.07
N ASP A 246 -10.54 -2.98 23.37
CA ASP A 246 -10.97 -1.73 23.98
C ASP A 246 -12.13 -1.97 24.97
N SER A 247 -12.03 -1.36 26.15
CA SER A 247 -13.01 -1.46 27.22
C SER A 247 -14.42 -1.03 26.80
N GLU A 248 -14.56 -0.13 25.84
CA GLU A 248 -15.86 0.33 25.36
C GLU A 248 -16.60 -0.78 24.59
N PHE A 249 -15.89 -1.67 23.91
CA PHE A 249 -16.50 -2.84 23.25
C PHE A 249 -17.04 -3.83 24.28
N VAL A 250 -16.29 -4.05 25.37
CA VAL A 250 -16.71 -4.93 26.46
C VAL A 250 -17.96 -4.38 27.14
N LYS A 251 -18.04 -3.07 27.41
CA LYS A 251 -19.24 -2.40 27.96
C LYS A 251 -20.47 -2.55 27.07
N ALA A 252 -20.26 -2.62 25.73
CA ALA A 252 -21.32 -2.84 24.77
C ALA A 252 -21.69 -4.34 24.60
N GLY A 253 -21.13 -5.24 25.42
CA GLY A 253 -21.36 -6.67 25.33
C GLY A 253 -20.60 -7.36 24.19
N LEU A 254 -19.65 -6.69 23.56
CA LEU A 254 -18.81 -7.20 22.48
C LEU A 254 -17.42 -7.50 23.03
N SER A 255 -17.20 -8.69 23.56
CA SER A 255 -15.88 -9.10 24.03
C SER A 255 -15.18 -9.96 22.97
N TYR A 256 -13.95 -9.63 22.69
CA TYR A 256 -13.08 -10.39 21.81
C TYR A 256 -11.87 -10.91 22.58
N THR A 257 -11.47 -12.14 22.29
CA THR A 257 -10.19 -12.67 22.77
C THR A 257 -9.08 -12.01 21.96
N THR A 258 -8.10 -11.42 22.63
CA THR A 258 -6.93 -10.77 22.03
C THR A 258 -5.66 -11.43 22.53
N ASP A 259 -4.59 -11.38 21.74
CA ASP A 259 -3.27 -11.77 22.22
C ASP A 259 -2.72 -10.69 23.16
N ALA A 260 -2.39 -11.08 24.39
CA ALA A 260 -1.93 -10.15 25.43
C ALA A 260 -0.59 -9.47 25.07
N ALA A 261 0.24 -10.10 24.24
CA ALA A 261 1.54 -9.56 23.84
C ALA A 261 1.43 -8.55 22.70
N THR A 262 0.54 -8.78 21.73
CA THR A 262 0.50 -8.00 20.50
C THR A 262 -0.77 -7.18 20.30
N GLY A 263 -1.93 -7.70 20.70
CA GLY A 263 -3.22 -7.00 20.58
C GLY A 263 -3.61 -6.62 19.16
N PHE A 264 -3.10 -7.30 18.12
CA PHE A 264 -3.31 -6.92 16.73
C PHE A 264 -4.66 -7.35 16.15
N ILE A 265 -5.22 -8.40 16.70
CA ILE A 265 -6.48 -8.99 16.24
C ILE A 265 -7.34 -9.38 17.45
N GLY A 266 -8.65 -9.22 17.33
CA GLY A 266 -9.63 -9.76 18.23
C GLY A 266 -10.40 -10.88 17.55
N PHE A 267 -10.62 -11.98 18.23
CA PHE A 267 -11.35 -13.14 17.73
C PHE A 267 -12.42 -13.56 18.71
N HIS A 268 -13.58 -13.94 18.20
CA HIS A 268 -14.68 -14.47 18.99
C HIS A 268 -15.38 -15.60 18.25
N ALA A 269 -15.63 -16.71 18.91
CA ALA A 269 -16.34 -17.84 18.35
C ALA A 269 -17.59 -18.13 19.20
N GLN A 270 -18.73 -18.34 18.54
CA GLN A 270 -19.97 -18.70 19.21
C GLN A 270 -20.83 -19.64 18.36
N GLY A 271 -21.66 -20.42 19.02
CA GLY A 271 -22.71 -21.19 18.35
C GLY A 271 -23.99 -20.35 18.24
N THR A 272 -24.54 -20.25 17.05
CA THR A 272 -25.85 -19.64 16.81
C THR A 272 -26.89 -20.72 16.61
N TYR A 273 -27.62 -21.06 17.69
CA TYR A 273 -28.57 -22.19 17.73
C TYR A 273 -29.76 -22.00 16.77
N GLU A 274 -30.22 -20.77 16.60
CA GLU A 274 -31.34 -20.45 15.70
C GLU A 274 -31.05 -20.82 14.23
N ARG A 275 -29.79 -20.90 13.85
CA ARG A 275 -29.35 -21.21 12.49
C ARG A 275 -28.54 -22.49 12.40
N ALA A 276 -28.29 -23.15 13.53
CA ALA A 276 -27.46 -24.35 13.66
C ALA A 276 -26.07 -24.14 12.98
N ILE A 277 -25.41 -23.02 13.27
CA ILE A 277 -24.10 -22.68 12.73
C ILE A 277 -23.11 -22.35 13.85
N SER A 278 -21.84 -22.65 13.61
CA SER A 278 -20.71 -22.14 14.38
C SER A 278 -20.20 -20.87 13.73
N ASP A 279 -20.46 -19.73 14.36
CA ASP A 279 -20.03 -18.41 13.92
C ASP A 279 -18.67 -18.04 14.51
N MET A 280 -17.86 -17.38 13.70
CA MET A 280 -16.56 -16.82 14.06
C MET A 280 -16.45 -15.40 13.59
N PHE A 281 -16.01 -14.54 14.47
CA PHE A 281 -15.85 -13.11 14.24
C PHE A 281 -14.40 -12.72 14.47
N ALA A 282 -13.81 -12.04 13.50
CA ALA A 282 -12.51 -11.41 13.66
C ALA A 282 -12.62 -9.91 13.46
N ILE A 283 -11.97 -9.14 14.33
CA ILE A 283 -11.81 -7.70 14.17
C ILE A 283 -10.34 -7.35 14.14
N MET A 284 -9.96 -6.53 13.19
CA MET A 284 -8.57 -6.16 12.97
C MET A 284 -8.47 -4.73 12.45
N GLY A 285 -7.59 -3.95 13.07
CA GLY A 285 -7.23 -2.61 12.59
C GLY A 285 -5.72 -2.48 12.44
N LEU A 286 -5.10 -3.36 11.64
CA LEU A 286 -3.66 -3.42 11.43
C LEU A 286 -3.27 -2.85 10.07
N ARG A 287 -2.24 -1.98 10.05
CA ARG A 287 -1.69 -1.36 8.84
C ARG A 287 -0.17 -1.29 8.92
N LEU A 288 0.49 -1.83 7.92
CA LEU A 288 1.88 -1.50 7.61
C LEU A 288 1.89 -0.25 6.73
N PHE A 289 2.74 0.70 7.04
CA PHE A 289 2.71 2.03 6.44
C PHE A 289 4.13 2.59 6.31
N CYS A 290 4.42 3.19 5.14
CA CYS A 290 5.66 3.94 4.95
C CYS A 290 5.42 5.43 5.23
N GLU A 291 6.18 6.00 6.16
CA GLU A 291 6.02 7.40 6.58
C GLU A 291 6.31 8.38 5.44
N TYR A 292 7.35 8.08 4.66
CA TYR A 292 7.80 8.90 3.53
C TYR A 292 7.57 8.14 2.21
N LEU A 293 6.49 8.48 1.49
CA LEU A 293 6.21 7.91 0.17
C LEU A 293 7.23 8.34 -0.87
N ASP A 294 7.78 9.53 -0.72
CA ASP A 294 8.85 10.08 -1.57
C ASP A 294 10.23 9.47 -1.31
N ALA A 295 10.32 8.52 -0.38
CA ALA A 295 11.49 7.71 -0.10
C ALA A 295 11.29 6.21 -0.45
N ILE A 296 10.28 5.91 -1.24
CA ILE A 296 10.08 4.58 -1.83
C ILE A 296 10.55 4.64 -3.28
N ALA A 297 11.55 3.82 -3.62
CA ALA A 297 12.02 3.68 -4.99
C ALA A 297 11.15 2.68 -5.75
N TYR A 298 10.84 3.01 -7.01
CA TYR A 298 10.10 2.19 -7.95
C TYR A 298 10.89 2.16 -9.26
N ILE A 299 11.62 1.09 -9.51
CA ILE A 299 12.54 0.96 -10.64
C ILE A 299 12.01 -0.10 -11.62
N ALA A 300 11.79 0.31 -12.87
CA ALA A 300 11.46 -0.60 -13.94
C ALA A 300 12.73 -1.28 -14.49
N VAL A 301 12.62 -2.55 -14.87
CA VAL A 301 13.69 -3.37 -15.45
C VAL A 301 13.39 -3.64 -16.91
N GLY A 302 14.38 -3.56 -17.75
CA GLY A 302 14.29 -3.89 -19.17
C GLY A 302 15.15 -2.94 -19.98
N SER A 303 15.30 -3.18 -21.28
CA SER A 303 15.82 -2.13 -22.15
C SER A 303 14.94 -0.90 -21.96
N SER A 304 15.53 0.29 -22.01
CA SER A 304 14.77 1.53 -22.11
C SER A 304 14.07 1.56 -23.49
N ASP A 305 13.33 0.50 -23.77
CA ASP A 305 12.38 0.50 -24.84
C ASP A 305 11.35 1.55 -24.46
N THR A 306 11.67 2.76 -24.97
CA THR A 306 10.64 3.64 -25.42
C THR A 306 9.37 3.45 -24.57
N GLN A 307 9.36 4.07 -23.39
CA GLN A 307 8.07 4.53 -22.96
C GLN A 307 7.56 5.27 -24.20
N THR A 308 6.71 4.59 -24.93
CA THR A 308 6.13 5.14 -26.13
C THR A 308 5.33 6.34 -25.68
N LEU A 309 5.61 7.47 -26.32
CA LEU A 309 4.81 8.65 -26.13
C LEU A 309 3.34 8.26 -26.26
N GLY A 310 2.55 8.48 -25.22
CA GLY A 310 1.11 8.24 -25.26
C GLY A 310 0.45 9.15 -26.27
N THR A 311 -0.70 8.79 -26.78
CA THR A 311 -1.44 9.58 -27.77
C THR A 311 -2.55 10.35 -27.09
N LEU A 312 -2.64 11.66 -27.36
CA LEU A 312 -3.79 12.49 -27.04
C LEU A 312 -4.62 12.67 -28.33
N THR A 313 -5.90 12.44 -28.26
CA THR A 313 -6.85 12.77 -29.32
C THR A 313 -7.31 14.21 -29.10
N LEU A 314 -7.07 15.09 -30.08
CA LEU A 314 -7.46 16.48 -30.02
C LEU A 314 -8.55 16.77 -31.06
N THR A 315 -9.55 17.53 -30.68
CA THR A 315 -10.56 18.07 -31.59
C THR A 315 -10.57 19.59 -31.47
N SER A 316 -10.59 20.26 -32.60
CA SER A 316 -10.62 21.73 -32.70
C SER A 316 -12.00 22.19 -33.15
N ALA A 317 -12.45 23.30 -32.63
CA ALA A 317 -13.65 24.00 -33.04
C ALA A 317 -13.42 25.52 -32.95
N GLU A 318 -14.23 26.30 -33.67
CA GLU A 318 -14.16 27.77 -33.56
C GLU A 318 -14.28 28.26 -32.12
N GLY A 319 -13.44 29.16 -31.71
CA GLY A 319 -13.49 29.80 -30.39
C GLY A 319 -14.66 30.79 -30.25
N SER A 320 -14.85 31.28 -29.03
CA SER A 320 -15.87 32.30 -28.75
C SER A 320 -15.52 33.68 -29.32
N GLU A 321 -14.22 33.98 -29.47
CA GLU A 321 -13.70 35.24 -29.99
C GLU A 321 -12.92 35.01 -31.30
N SER A 322 -12.91 36.06 -32.16
CA SER A 322 -12.10 36.06 -33.39
C SER A 322 -10.61 35.82 -33.10
N GLY A 323 -9.96 34.98 -33.89
CA GLY A 323 -8.55 34.60 -33.70
C GLY A 323 -8.29 33.52 -32.67
N LYS A 324 -9.32 32.87 -32.14
CA LYS A 324 -9.20 31.80 -31.14
C LYS A 324 -9.82 30.49 -31.59
N THR A 325 -9.27 29.40 -31.10
CA THR A 325 -9.79 28.03 -31.24
C THR A 325 -10.09 27.40 -29.89
N ALA A 326 -11.14 26.62 -29.78
CA ALA A 326 -11.44 25.75 -28.64
C ALA A 326 -10.93 24.35 -28.94
N ILE A 327 -10.12 23.79 -28.05
CA ILE A 327 -9.56 22.44 -28.21
C ILE A 327 -10.07 21.54 -27.09
N ALA A 328 -10.65 20.39 -27.47
CA ALA A 328 -10.94 19.31 -26.53
C ALA A 328 -9.84 18.25 -26.61
N VAL A 329 -9.47 17.68 -25.46
CA VAL A 329 -8.40 16.70 -25.29
C VAL A 329 -8.90 15.43 -24.61
N GLU A 330 -8.59 14.28 -25.19
CA GLU A 330 -8.87 12.95 -24.64
C GLU A 330 -7.67 12.02 -24.83
N PRO A 331 -7.34 11.13 -23.84
CA PRO A 331 -7.94 11.10 -22.49
C PRO A 331 -7.54 12.33 -21.66
N GLN A 332 -8.24 12.54 -20.56
CA GLN A 332 -7.84 13.55 -19.56
C GLN A 332 -6.50 13.16 -18.92
N LEU A 333 -5.86 14.10 -18.21
CA LEU A 333 -4.56 13.89 -17.57
C LEU A 333 -4.44 12.53 -16.89
N ALA A 334 -3.45 11.75 -17.25
CA ALA A 334 -3.18 10.43 -16.68
C ALA A 334 -2.81 10.50 -15.18
N SER A 335 -2.34 11.65 -14.72
CA SER A 335 -2.00 11.92 -13.32
C SER A 335 -2.39 13.34 -12.94
N LEU A 336 -2.95 13.53 -11.74
CA LEU A 336 -3.25 14.86 -11.18
C LEU A 336 -2.00 15.74 -11.00
N ASN A 337 -0.81 15.17 -11.09
CA ASN A 337 0.46 15.89 -10.99
C ASN A 337 1.00 16.31 -12.36
N ASN A 338 0.40 15.86 -13.46
CA ASN A 338 0.78 16.24 -14.81
C ASN A 338 0.12 17.55 -15.20
N THR A 339 0.66 18.19 -16.22
CA THR A 339 0.12 19.43 -16.77
C THR A 339 0.12 19.39 -18.28
N TYR A 340 -0.80 20.13 -18.92
CA TYR A 340 -0.77 20.35 -20.35
C TYR A 340 0.12 21.54 -20.70
N LYS A 341 0.83 21.38 -21.80
CA LYS A 341 1.52 22.45 -22.49
C LYS A 341 1.27 22.36 -23.98
N TYR A 342 1.35 23.47 -24.69
CA TYR A 342 1.16 23.47 -26.13
C TYR A 342 2.19 24.32 -26.84
N LYS A 343 2.31 24.07 -28.14
CA LYS A 343 3.08 24.85 -29.09
C LYS A 343 2.33 24.92 -30.41
N THR A 344 2.37 26.10 -31.07
CA THR A 344 1.74 26.29 -32.36
C THR A 344 2.80 26.29 -33.46
N ALA A 345 2.45 25.83 -34.67
CA ALA A 345 3.32 25.82 -35.83
C ALA A 345 2.50 26.03 -37.10
N ALA A 346 3.09 26.77 -38.08
CA ALA A 346 2.36 27.20 -39.26
C ALA A 346 2.08 26.10 -40.30
N SER A 347 2.92 25.08 -40.40
CA SER A 347 2.86 24.14 -41.53
C SER A 347 2.95 22.67 -41.20
N ALA A 348 3.30 22.29 -39.96
CA ALA A 348 3.43 20.90 -39.55
C ALA A 348 3.37 20.75 -38.02
N ALA A 349 2.86 19.63 -37.55
CA ALA A 349 2.91 19.23 -36.14
C ALA A 349 4.33 19.31 -35.58
N THR A 350 4.48 19.77 -34.33
CA THR A 350 5.79 19.72 -33.67
C THR A 350 6.07 18.25 -33.25
N THR A 351 7.16 17.68 -33.72
CA THR A 351 7.58 16.32 -33.35
C THR A 351 7.90 16.28 -31.87
N VAL A 352 7.23 15.36 -31.16
CA VAL A 352 7.43 15.11 -29.73
C VAL A 352 7.90 13.67 -29.54
N THR A 353 8.85 13.47 -28.65
CA THR A 353 9.31 12.15 -28.23
C THR A 353 9.08 12.00 -26.73
N TYR A 354 8.91 10.76 -26.27
CA TYR A 354 8.77 10.50 -24.83
C TYR A 354 9.96 11.09 -24.06
N GLY A 355 9.70 11.72 -22.91
CA GLY A 355 10.74 12.34 -22.10
C GLY A 355 11.33 13.64 -22.66
N MET A 356 10.84 14.14 -23.80
CA MET A 356 11.26 15.44 -24.35
C MET A 356 11.01 16.56 -23.33
N ASP A 357 11.97 17.47 -23.18
CA ASP A 357 11.82 18.63 -22.30
C ASP A 357 10.93 19.69 -22.95
N VAL A 358 9.77 19.92 -22.35
CA VAL A 358 8.79 20.92 -22.80
C VAL A 358 8.66 22.10 -21.84
N LYS A 359 9.65 22.32 -20.98
CA LYS A 359 9.64 23.40 -19.98
C LYS A 359 9.31 24.78 -20.58
N ASN A 360 9.81 25.04 -21.76
CA ASN A 360 9.65 26.33 -22.44
C ASN A 360 8.37 26.44 -23.29
N TRP A 361 7.52 25.41 -23.33
CA TRP A 361 6.24 25.45 -24.02
C TRP A 361 5.21 26.22 -23.21
N THR A 362 4.19 26.75 -23.86
CA THR A 362 3.13 27.51 -23.20
C THR A 362 2.29 26.58 -22.32
N LYS A 363 2.11 26.93 -21.05
CA LYS A 363 1.22 26.19 -20.15
C LYS A 363 -0.24 26.35 -20.58
N TRP A 364 -1.01 25.26 -20.50
CA TRP A 364 -2.42 25.27 -20.81
C TRP A 364 -3.20 24.51 -19.73
N ASP A 365 -4.41 24.94 -19.47
CA ASP A 365 -5.28 24.36 -18.47
C ASP A 365 -6.17 23.21 -18.99
N GLY A 366 -6.11 22.94 -20.31
CA GLY A 366 -6.95 21.93 -20.97
C GLY A 366 -8.35 22.39 -21.33
N ILE A 367 -8.69 23.66 -21.09
CA ILE A 367 -10.04 24.22 -21.26
C ILE A 367 -10.03 25.57 -21.98
N SER A 368 -9.10 26.45 -21.64
CA SER A 368 -9.05 27.82 -22.19
C SER A 368 -8.79 27.81 -23.68
N GLU A 369 -9.47 28.69 -24.40
CA GLU A 369 -9.26 28.89 -25.84
C GLU A 369 -7.84 29.34 -26.16
N ILE A 370 -7.30 28.84 -27.25
CA ILE A 370 -5.94 29.13 -27.70
C ILE A 370 -5.96 30.15 -28.85
N ALA A 371 -5.22 31.23 -28.70
CA ALA A 371 -5.03 32.18 -29.77
C ALA A 371 -4.02 31.62 -30.81
N VAL A 372 -4.48 31.45 -32.03
CA VAL A 372 -3.71 30.83 -33.12
C VAL A 372 -4.27 31.32 -34.48
N THR A 373 -3.47 31.24 -35.52
CA THR A 373 -3.93 31.50 -36.88
C THR A 373 -4.66 30.29 -37.43
N ASP A 374 -5.73 30.53 -38.17
CA ASP A 374 -6.52 29.45 -38.81
C ASP A 374 -5.64 28.58 -39.71
N GLY A 375 -5.88 27.27 -39.64
CA GLY A 375 -5.10 26.28 -40.38
C GLY A 375 -3.72 25.96 -39.80
N HIS A 376 -3.28 26.61 -38.70
CA HIS A 376 -2.05 26.27 -38.01
C HIS A 376 -2.21 25.01 -37.15
N HIS A 377 -1.13 24.29 -36.95
CA HIS A 377 -1.05 23.16 -36.06
C HIS A 377 -0.95 23.61 -34.61
N VAL A 378 -1.71 22.97 -33.73
CA VAL A 378 -1.58 23.08 -32.29
C VAL A 378 -1.21 21.70 -31.73
N THR A 379 0.06 21.56 -31.33
CA THR A 379 0.57 20.35 -30.69
C THR A 379 0.43 20.50 -29.17
N VAL A 380 -0.35 19.64 -28.53
CA VAL A 380 -0.54 19.58 -27.08
C VAL A 380 0.26 18.41 -26.51
N VAL A 381 0.88 18.63 -25.37
CA VAL A 381 1.67 17.64 -24.64
C VAL A 381 1.21 17.58 -23.19
N GLU A 382 0.93 16.39 -22.71
CA GLU A 382 0.89 16.12 -21.28
C GLU A 382 2.32 15.88 -20.80
N CYS A 383 2.77 16.61 -19.78
CA CYS A 383 4.09 16.47 -19.19
C CYS A 383 4.03 16.25 -17.68
N ASP A 384 5.05 15.55 -17.18
CA ASP A 384 5.24 15.29 -15.75
C ASP A 384 5.69 16.56 -14.98
N GLN A 385 5.93 16.43 -13.68
CA GLN A 385 6.40 17.51 -12.80
C GLN A 385 7.77 18.07 -13.20
N ASN A 386 8.57 17.30 -13.95
CA ASN A 386 9.87 17.70 -14.48
C ASN A 386 9.80 18.25 -15.91
N TYR A 387 8.59 18.52 -16.39
CA TYR A 387 8.31 19.00 -17.76
C TYR A 387 8.75 18.01 -18.86
N LYS A 388 8.72 16.69 -18.56
CA LYS A 388 9.03 15.66 -19.54
C LYS A 388 7.75 15.15 -20.19
N ALA A 389 7.73 15.11 -21.52
CA ALA A 389 6.58 14.70 -22.31
C ALA A 389 6.22 13.22 -22.05
N VAL A 390 4.97 12.93 -21.72
CA VAL A 390 4.44 11.57 -21.50
C VAL A 390 3.37 11.20 -22.53
N CYS A 391 2.56 12.16 -22.99
CA CYS A 391 1.60 11.98 -24.06
C CYS A 391 1.64 13.20 -25.00
N SER A 392 1.27 13.05 -26.27
CA SER A 392 1.10 14.17 -27.18
C SER A 392 0.01 13.94 -28.20
N GLY A 393 -0.57 15.01 -28.69
CA GLY A 393 -1.49 15.05 -29.81
C GLY A 393 -1.28 16.32 -30.63
N ASP A 394 -1.79 16.33 -31.84
CA ASP A 394 -1.77 17.46 -32.73
C ASP A 394 -3.13 17.63 -33.39
N VAL A 395 -3.51 18.86 -33.64
CA VAL A 395 -4.73 19.21 -34.38
C VAL A 395 -4.51 20.47 -35.20
N VAL A 396 -5.13 20.53 -36.37
CA VAL A 396 -5.20 21.75 -37.14
C VAL A 396 -6.27 22.66 -36.52
N ALA A 397 -5.90 23.89 -36.22
CA ALA A 397 -6.79 24.84 -35.58
C ALA A 397 -7.90 25.28 -36.54
N ASP A 398 -9.14 25.18 -36.07
CA ASP A 398 -10.34 25.77 -36.64
C ASP A 398 -10.61 27.07 -35.84
N VAL A 399 -10.48 28.20 -36.49
CA VAL A 399 -10.45 29.51 -35.82
C VAL A 399 -11.60 30.36 -36.27
N LYS A 400 -12.29 30.96 -35.32
CA LYS A 400 -13.35 31.91 -35.60
C LYS A 400 -12.81 33.12 -36.36
N ALA A 401 -13.38 33.40 -37.52
CA ALA A 401 -13.05 34.50 -38.40
C ALA A 401 -13.31 35.91 -37.79
#